data_31857ccfc3f2b08fbcfa9b293f578df1
#
_entry.id   31857ccfc3f2b08fbcfa9b293f578df1
#
_cell.length_a   1.000
_cell.length_b   1.000
_cell.length_c   1.000
_cell.angle_alpha   90.00
_cell.angle_beta   90.00
_cell.angle_gamma   90.00
#
_symmetry.space_group_name_H-M   'P 1'
#
loop_
_entity.id
_entity.type
_entity.pdbx_description
1 polymer ?
#
loop_
_entity_poly.entity_id
_entity_poly.type
_entity_poly.pdbx_seq_one_letter_code
_entity_poly.pdbx_strand_id
1 'polypeptide(L)'
;MQKTIFRATALSLLMTAAGFAFAVSGALPVEKLSADVVVVGAGGTGVAAAASAAQHGAKVIVFEKMPFIGGSSALAGGAIAAGDTKPQARAGEKETTSEGFMKIWLNDQKRSYRGGSKAYPDEALVKSMTFAFTDTINWLEEVVGHTFAKPRPFGYGGPNYAHAPSESPVPASGRGSSPAGGRFVIKNVKLYLDKMGVPVRTATPVTDLIQNDKGEVVGVKASDKKTVYEVSAKAVVLATGGFAHNKEMMERLVPVYAPYTDKSVATVGATGDGIRMAVKAGGVEYEDAWVIGLYVSGAKPEYSKTFTSKDKYKDRVFVNEKGERFVNEDLPYLTDPVAMQKAVWAIVDSQDPKKVEVLNGVQDPKISVKANSWKELGDALGVPAEALEKTMTDYNRACETGDDKTFGKPKAFLKPFNKAPFYAVRVIPQTGGTMGGVKVDDHFRVIDKAGKPIKGLYAGGEVINRPYYNRVYTSGTGLGIAYTSGRLAGEYAAKEALGQ
;
A
#
# COMPACT_ATOMS: atom_id res chain seq x y z
N MET A 1 -15.95 -70.10 -31.12
CA MET A 1 -17.25 -70.70 -30.68
C MET A 1 -17.98 -69.65 -29.86
N GLN A 2 -19.21 -69.43 -30.29
CA GLN A 2 -20.35 -68.71 -29.73
C GLN A 2 -20.20 -67.25 -29.25
N LYS A 3 -20.76 -66.39 -30.11
CA LYS A 3 -21.27 -65.04 -29.84
C LYS A 3 -22.55 -65.12 -28.97
N THR A 4 -22.61 -64.32 -27.95
CA THR A 4 -23.93 -64.06 -27.29
C THR A 4 -24.20 -62.55 -27.36
N ILE A 5 -25.23 -62.21 -28.09
CA ILE A 5 -25.78 -60.87 -28.28
C ILE A 5 -26.79 -60.65 -27.15
N PHE A 6 -26.58 -59.57 -26.34
CA PHE A 6 -27.63 -59.06 -25.46
C PHE A 6 -28.25 -57.83 -26.05
N ARG A 7 -29.55 -57.95 -26.42
CA ARG A 7 -30.44 -56.87 -26.77
C ARG A 7 -30.84 -56.12 -25.48
N ALA A 8 -30.55 -54.84 -25.40
CA ALA A 8 -31.10 -53.95 -24.39
C ALA A 8 -32.36 -53.27 -24.99
N THR A 9 -33.50 -53.54 -24.37
CA THR A 9 -34.82 -52.93 -24.63
C THR A 9 -34.80 -51.52 -24.04
N ALA A 10 -35.08 -50.50 -24.86
CA ALA A 10 -35.28 -49.15 -24.47
C ALA A 10 -36.62 -49.01 -23.74
N LEU A 11 -36.63 -48.67 -22.48
CA LEU A 11 -37.79 -48.24 -21.71
C LEU A 11 -37.75 -46.72 -21.62
N SER A 12 -38.58 -46.05 -22.41
CA SER A 12 -38.79 -44.60 -22.38
C SER A 12 -39.62 -44.24 -21.16
N LEU A 13 -38.98 -43.72 -20.11
CA LEU A 13 -39.66 -43.02 -19.00
C LEU A 13 -39.84 -41.53 -19.41
N LEU A 14 -41.06 -41.12 -19.68
CA LEU A 14 -41.43 -39.72 -19.67
C LEU A 14 -41.33 -39.20 -18.21
N MET A 15 -40.28 -38.47 -17.89
CA MET A 15 -40.27 -37.59 -16.72
C MET A 15 -40.77 -36.22 -17.16
N THR A 16 -41.98 -35.91 -16.75
CA THR A 16 -42.53 -34.53 -16.76
C THR A 16 -41.59 -33.66 -15.87
N ALA A 17 -40.81 -32.81 -16.51
CA ALA A 17 -40.05 -31.77 -15.84
C ALA A 17 -41.02 -30.72 -15.29
N ALA A 18 -41.44 -30.87 -14.04
CA ALA A 18 -42.01 -29.77 -13.28
C ALA A 18 -40.87 -28.80 -12.98
N GLY A 19 -40.77 -27.75 -13.79
CA GLY A 19 -39.82 -26.66 -13.59
C GLY A 19 -40.14 -25.93 -12.30
N PHE A 20 -39.34 -26.18 -11.26
CA PHE A 20 -39.22 -25.26 -10.13
C PHE A 20 -38.35 -24.09 -10.58
N ALA A 21 -38.97 -23.11 -11.25
CA ALA A 21 -38.40 -21.80 -11.41
C ALA A 21 -38.50 -21.09 -10.05
N PHE A 22 -37.49 -21.21 -9.23
CA PHE A 22 -37.27 -20.28 -8.13
C PHE A 22 -36.76 -18.95 -8.73
N ALA A 23 -37.66 -18.19 -9.31
CA ALA A 23 -37.45 -16.76 -9.54
C ALA A 23 -37.71 -16.05 -8.20
N VAL A 24 -36.73 -16.03 -7.31
CA VAL A 24 -36.74 -15.07 -6.20
C VAL A 24 -36.15 -13.76 -6.75
N SER A 25 -36.92 -13.03 -7.50
CA SER A 25 -36.70 -11.60 -7.77
C SER A 25 -37.39 -10.76 -6.68
N GLY A 26 -37.10 -11.03 -5.44
CA GLY A 26 -37.45 -10.12 -4.34
C GLY A 26 -36.31 -9.11 -4.17
N ALA A 27 -36.63 -7.81 -4.28
CA ALA A 27 -35.69 -6.77 -3.83
C ALA A 27 -35.27 -7.06 -2.38
N LEU A 28 -33.97 -6.91 -2.07
CA LEU A 28 -33.49 -7.10 -0.71
C LEU A 28 -34.25 -6.16 0.25
N PRO A 29 -34.56 -6.59 1.47
CA PRO A 29 -35.19 -5.73 2.47
C PRO A 29 -34.32 -4.51 2.74
N VAL A 30 -34.94 -3.36 2.92
CA VAL A 30 -34.28 -2.09 3.24
C VAL A 30 -34.39 -1.83 4.72
N GLU A 31 -33.24 -1.71 5.38
CA GLU A 31 -33.11 -1.28 6.78
C GLU A 31 -32.68 0.18 6.85
N LYS A 32 -33.44 1.01 7.57
CA LYS A 32 -33.09 2.41 7.79
C LYS A 32 -32.38 2.57 9.11
N LEU A 33 -31.18 3.17 9.07
CA LEU A 33 -30.36 3.43 10.23
C LEU A 33 -30.08 4.93 10.38
N SER A 34 -29.61 5.34 11.55
CA SER A 34 -29.16 6.71 11.79
C SER A 34 -27.91 6.72 12.69
N ALA A 35 -27.00 7.62 12.37
CA ALA A 35 -25.80 7.91 13.17
C ALA A 35 -25.51 9.42 13.12
N ASP A 36 -24.66 9.90 14.02
CA ASP A 36 -24.07 11.24 13.87
C ASP A 36 -22.97 11.20 12.84
N VAL A 37 -22.10 10.17 12.92
CA VAL A 37 -20.98 9.96 11.99
C VAL A 37 -21.02 8.56 11.43
N VAL A 38 -20.95 8.43 10.09
CA VAL A 38 -20.70 7.16 9.40
C VAL A 38 -19.27 7.13 8.92
N VAL A 39 -18.54 6.05 9.23
CA VAL A 39 -17.19 5.81 8.73
C VAL A 39 -17.21 4.71 7.68
N VAL A 40 -16.65 4.99 6.50
CA VAL A 40 -16.60 4.07 5.36
C VAL A 40 -15.19 3.51 5.22
N GLY A 41 -15.05 2.23 5.54
CA GLY A 41 -13.78 1.50 5.62
C GLY A 41 -13.30 1.32 7.06
N ALA A 42 -12.81 0.12 7.41
CA ALA A 42 -12.27 -0.21 8.72
C ALA A 42 -10.76 -0.55 8.67
N GLY A 43 -10.00 0.14 7.80
CA GLY A 43 -8.55 0.19 7.83
C GLY A 43 -8.04 1.09 8.96
N GLY A 44 -6.73 1.34 9.04
CA GLY A 44 -6.13 2.20 10.08
C GLY A 44 -6.80 3.56 10.22
N THR A 45 -7.10 4.21 9.10
CA THR A 45 -7.80 5.50 9.06
C THR A 45 -9.21 5.40 9.64
N GLY A 46 -9.97 4.38 9.19
CA GLY A 46 -11.36 4.27 9.61
C GLY A 46 -11.53 3.90 11.08
N VAL A 47 -10.72 2.98 11.60
CA VAL A 47 -10.80 2.65 13.03
C VAL A 47 -10.37 3.83 13.91
N ALA A 48 -9.38 4.63 13.47
CA ALA A 48 -8.98 5.85 14.18
C ALA A 48 -10.06 6.94 14.13
N ALA A 49 -10.70 7.13 12.96
CA ALA A 49 -11.80 8.08 12.79
C ALA A 49 -13.00 7.72 13.69
N ALA A 50 -13.38 6.43 13.67
CA ALA A 50 -14.47 5.95 14.50
C ALA A 50 -14.19 6.08 16.00
N ALA A 51 -12.95 5.75 16.42
CA ALA A 51 -12.53 5.87 17.82
C ALA A 51 -12.53 7.32 18.28
N SER A 52 -11.99 8.23 17.46
CA SER A 52 -11.96 9.67 17.78
C SER A 52 -13.36 10.26 17.78
N ALA A 53 -14.21 9.96 16.81
CA ALA A 53 -15.59 10.44 16.79
C ALA A 53 -16.40 9.96 18.00
N ALA A 54 -16.26 8.68 18.38
CA ALA A 54 -16.93 8.13 19.57
C ALA A 54 -16.41 8.76 20.88
N GLN A 55 -15.08 9.04 20.96
CA GLN A 55 -14.48 9.75 22.09
C GLN A 55 -15.10 11.13 22.28
N HIS A 56 -15.49 11.82 21.21
CA HIS A 56 -16.16 13.13 21.23
C HIS A 56 -17.69 13.03 21.41
N GLY A 57 -18.22 11.84 21.72
CA GLY A 57 -19.63 11.63 22.04
C GLY A 57 -20.56 11.41 20.86
N ALA A 58 -20.04 11.30 19.63
CA ALA A 58 -20.87 11.04 18.47
C ALA A 58 -21.34 9.57 18.44
N LYS A 59 -22.59 9.34 17.97
CA LYS A 59 -23.08 8.02 17.61
C LYS A 59 -22.46 7.62 16.28
N VAL A 60 -21.61 6.58 16.29
CA VAL A 60 -20.84 6.16 15.12
C VAL A 60 -21.29 4.79 14.60
N ILE A 61 -21.30 4.61 13.27
CA ILE A 61 -21.43 3.31 12.60
C ILE A 61 -20.27 3.19 11.61
N VAL A 62 -19.57 2.03 11.60
CA VAL A 62 -18.50 1.73 10.66
C VAL A 62 -18.97 0.65 9.68
N PHE A 63 -18.73 0.87 8.38
CA PHE A 63 -18.96 -0.10 7.32
C PHE A 63 -17.64 -0.52 6.68
N GLU A 64 -17.42 -1.82 6.55
CA GLU A 64 -16.27 -2.42 5.90
C GLU A 64 -16.72 -3.43 4.84
N LYS A 65 -16.20 -3.29 3.61
CA LYS A 65 -16.58 -4.20 2.51
C LYS A 65 -15.99 -5.59 2.62
N MET A 66 -14.79 -5.70 3.22
CA MET A 66 -14.15 -6.99 3.43
C MET A 66 -14.79 -7.73 4.63
N PRO A 67 -14.70 -9.08 4.68
CA PRO A 67 -15.22 -9.84 5.82
C PRO A 67 -14.40 -9.67 7.11
N PHE A 68 -13.32 -8.87 7.07
CA PHE A 68 -12.43 -8.57 8.19
C PHE A 68 -11.96 -7.12 8.15
N ILE A 69 -11.60 -6.58 9.29
CA ILE A 69 -11.08 -5.22 9.45
C ILE A 69 -9.57 -5.16 9.26
N GLY A 70 -9.03 -3.96 9.08
CA GLY A 70 -7.61 -3.65 9.13
C GLY A 70 -7.00 -3.16 7.82
N GLY A 71 -7.57 -3.55 6.67
CA GLY A 71 -7.09 -3.11 5.36
C GLY A 71 -5.58 -3.29 5.17
N SER A 72 -4.94 -2.41 4.40
CA SER A 72 -3.48 -2.41 4.20
C SER A 72 -2.72 -2.11 5.50
N SER A 73 -3.32 -1.41 6.47
CA SER A 73 -2.69 -1.10 7.76
C SER A 73 -2.38 -2.35 8.57
N ALA A 74 -3.25 -3.36 8.56
CA ALA A 74 -2.99 -4.63 9.25
C ALA A 74 -1.86 -5.45 8.60
N LEU A 75 -1.68 -5.34 7.29
CA LEU A 75 -0.64 -6.02 6.52
C LEU A 75 0.73 -5.32 6.65
N ALA A 76 0.73 -4.03 7.00
CA ALA A 76 1.94 -3.24 7.17
C ALA A 76 2.80 -3.71 8.35
N GLY A 77 4.05 -3.26 8.39
CA GLY A 77 5.01 -3.58 9.46
C GLY A 77 4.67 -3.04 10.84
N GLY A 78 3.65 -2.21 10.98
CA GLY A 78 3.12 -1.70 12.24
C GLY A 78 3.87 -0.53 12.87
N ALA A 79 5.03 -0.15 12.34
CA ALA A 79 5.76 1.00 12.86
C ALA A 79 5.20 2.32 12.32
N ILE A 80 4.86 3.22 13.22
CA ILE A 80 4.42 4.58 12.93
C ILE A 80 5.60 5.52 13.20
N ALA A 81 5.87 6.44 12.27
CA ALA A 81 6.91 7.45 12.44
C ALA A 81 6.39 8.63 13.27
N ALA A 82 7.16 9.05 14.27
CA ALA A 82 6.88 10.28 15.01
C ALA A 82 8.12 10.76 15.78
N GLY A 83 8.17 12.05 16.09
CA GLY A 83 9.14 12.65 16.99
C GLY A 83 8.46 13.20 18.24
N ASP A 84 9.22 13.62 19.25
CA ASP A 84 8.77 14.27 20.48
C ASP A 84 7.65 13.52 21.24
N THR A 85 7.64 12.19 21.17
CA THR A 85 6.57 11.38 21.76
C THR A 85 6.86 10.97 23.19
N LYS A 86 5.81 10.65 23.97
CA LYS A 86 5.95 10.09 25.32
C LYS A 86 6.72 8.77 25.35
N PRO A 87 6.53 7.81 24.42
CA PRO A 87 7.39 6.62 24.32
C PRO A 87 8.88 6.96 24.15
N GLN A 88 9.23 7.96 23.32
CA GLN A 88 10.62 8.40 23.16
C GLN A 88 11.17 9.02 24.44
N ALA A 89 10.41 9.89 25.09
CA ALA A 89 10.80 10.50 26.37
C ALA A 89 11.09 9.44 27.45
N ARG A 90 10.21 8.42 27.59
CA ARG A 90 10.44 7.29 28.49
C ARG A 90 11.67 6.44 28.13
N ALA A 91 12.02 6.39 26.86
CA ALA A 91 13.22 5.68 26.39
C ALA A 91 14.52 6.49 26.54
N GLY A 92 14.44 7.75 27.00
CA GLY A 92 15.58 8.65 27.12
C GLY A 92 16.04 9.28 25.80
N GLU A 93 15.22 9.21 24.74
CA GLU A 93 15.51 9.79 23.42
C GLU A 93 15.29 11.31 23.47
N LYS A 94 16.38 12.08 23.33
CA LYS A 94 16.31 13.57 23.40
C LYS A 94 16.43 14.27 22.05
N GLU A 95 16.92 13.55 21.03
CA GLU A 95 17.24 14.11 19.71
C GLU A 95 16.26 13.72 18.61
N THR A 96 15.25 12.92 18.93
CA THR A 96 14.26 12.42 17.97
C THR A 96 13.04 13.35 17.91
N THR A 97 13.27 14.57 17.41
CA THR A 97 12.24 15.61 17.34
C THR A 97 11.35 15.47 16.09
N SER A 98 10.13 16.00 16.16
CA SER A 98 9.22 16.09 15.02
C SER A 98 9.84 16.88 13.86
N GLU A 99 10.54 17.98 14.16
CA GLU A 99 11.27 18.74 13.15
C GLU A 99 12.40 17.92 12.50
N GLY A 100 13.13 17.11 13.27
CA GLY A 100 14.15 16.20 12.77
C GLY A 100 13.57 15.17 11.80
N PHE A 101 12.40 14.58 12.13
CA PHE A 101 11.72 13.65 11.25
C PHE A 101 11.18 14.34 9.99
N MET A 102 10.60 15.54 10.10
CA MET A 102 10.17 16.34 8.96
C MET A 102 11.32 16.57 7.96
N LYS A 103 12.51 16.93 8.43
CA LYS A 103 13.69 17.12 7.58
C LYS A 103 14.07 15.82 6.85
N ILE A 104 14.00 14.66 7.52
CA ILE A 104 14.24 13.35 6.88
C ILE A 104 13.19 13.11 5.79
N TRP A 105 11.92 13.32 6.08
CA TRP A 105 10.84 13.12 5.12
C TRP A 105 11.02 14.00 3.89
N LEU A 106 11.22 15.30 4.05
CA LEU A 106 11.42 16.22 2.93
C LEU A 106 12.70 15.91 2.13
N ASN A 107 13.79 15.49 2.79
CA ASN A 107 15.00 15.08 2.09
C ASN A 107 14.81 13.79 1.28
N ASP A 108 14.01 12.84 1.77
CA ASP A 108 13.65 11.66 0.99
C ASP A 108 12.91 12.04 -0.29
N GLN A 109 12.01 13.03 -0.23
CA GLN A 109 11.23 13.46 -1.41
C GLN A 109 12.12 14.05 -2.52
N LYS A 110 13.25 14.66 -2.18
CA LYS A 110 14.24 15.17 -3.16
C LYS A 110 14.93 14.06 -3.96
N ARG A 111 14.85 12.79 -3.47
CA ARG A 111 15.47 11.62 -4.11
C ARG A 111 14.57 10.94 -5.13
N SER A 112 13.45 11.56 -5.51
CA SER A 112 12.55 11.06 -6.53
C SER A 112 13.27 10.87 -7.86
N TYR A 113 13.09 9.71 -8.48
CA TYR A 113 13.73 9.39 -9.75
C TYR A 113 13.38 10.42 -10.83
N ARG A 114 14.39 10.96 -11.52
CA ARG A 114 14.25 12.04 -12.51
C ARG A 114 13.50 13.27 -11.98
N GLY A 115 13.63 13.58 -10.68
CA GLY A 115 13.05 14.74 -10.03
C GLY A 115 11.57 14.63 -9.66
N GLY A 116 10.87 13.58 -10.14
CA GLY A 116 9.47 13.32 -9.77
C GLY A 116 8.49 14.43 -10.19
N SER A 117 7.56 14.77 -9.30
CA SER A 117 6.60 15.87 -9.46
C SER A 117 7.21 17.21 -9.05
N LYS A 118 6.84 18.28 -9.75
CA LYS A 118 7.21 19.66 -9.37
C LYS A 118 6.22 20.28 -8.38
N ALA A 119 5.02 19.71 -8.27
CA ALA A 119 3.95 20.23 -7.43
C ALA A 119 3.98 19.66 -5.99
N TYR A 120 4.74 18.58 -5.76
CA TYR A 120 4.72 17.85 -4.49
C TYR A 120 6.12 17.47 -4.00
N PRO A 121 6.32 17.30 -2.67
CA PRO A 121 5.30 17.42 -1.63
C PRO A 121 4.91 18.89 -1.36
N ASP A 122 3.75 19.08 -0.72
CA ASP A 122 3.41 20.33 -0.06
C ASP A 122 4.11 20.36 1.31
N GLU A 123 5.14 21.19 1.44
CA GLU A 123 5.99 21.23 2.65
C GLU A 123 5.22 21.69 3.90
N ALA A 124 4.22 22.58 3.76
CA ALA A 124 3.40 23.04 4.87
C ALA A 124 2.50 21.93 5.40
N LEU A 125 1.89 21.15 4.50
CA LEU A 125 1.09 19.97 4.87
C LEU A 125 1.97 18.86 5.46
N VAL A 126 3.17 18.60 4.93
CA VAL A 126 4.12 17.64 5.52
C VAL A 126 4.49 18.09 6.94
N LYS A 127 4.78 19.37 7.15
CA LYS A 127 5.08 19.91 8.48
C LYS A 127 3.91 19.69 9.44
N SER A 128 2.72 20.17 9.10
CA SER A 128 1.52 20.02 9.92
C SER A 128 1.24 18.57 10.29
N MET A 129 1.28 17.66 9.29
CA MET A 129 1.05 16.24 9.50
C MET A 129 2.13 15.61 10.41
N THR A 130 3.41 15.96 10.23
CA THR A 130 4.52 15.43 11.04
C THR A 130 4.35 15.76 12.51
N PHE A 131 3.97 17.01 12.85
CA PHE A 131 3.74 17.41 14.23
C PHE A 131 2.50 16.72 14.82
N ALA A 132 1.44 16.55 14.02
CA ALA A 132 0.24 15.84 14.44
C ALA A 132 0.46 14.32 14.68
N PHE A 133 1.54 13.73 14.13
CA PHE A 133 1.93 12.34 14.45
C PHE A 133 2.25 12.14 15.91
N THR A 134 2.90 13.12 16.55
CA THR A 134 3.22 13.09 17.99
C THR A 134 1.96 12.93 18.83
N ASP A 135 0.96 13.77 18.58
CA ASP A 135 -0.32 13.71 19.30
C ASP A 135 -1.04 12.39 19.06
N THR A 136 -0.93 11.86 17.84
CA THR A 136 -1.58 10.59 17.49
C THR A 136 -0.92 9.40 18.19
N ILE A 137 0.41 9.36 18.30
CA ILE A 137 1.11 8.33 19.07
C ILE A 137 0.70 8.39 20.53
N ASN A 138 0.68 9.60 21.13
CA ASN A 138 0.29 9.80 22.50
C ASN A 138 -1.20 9.44 22.75
N TRP A 139 -2.08 9.79 21.81
CA TRP A 139 -3.50 9.43 21.83
C TRP A 139 -3.72 7.90 21.74
N LEU A 140 -3.00 7.21 20.86
CA LEU A 140 -3.07 5.75 20.76
C LEU A 140 -2.69 5.08 22.08
N GLU A 141 -1.74 5.65 22.81
CA GLU A 141 -1.30 5.10 24.09
C GLU A 141 -2.27 5.44 25.21
N GLU A 142 -2.63 6.72 25.36
CA GLU A 142 -3.36 7.22 26.53
C GLU A 142 -4.87 7.02 26.45
N VAL A 143 -5.44 7.10 25.26
CA VAL A 143 -6.90 7.01 25.07
C VAL A 143 -7.29 5.60 24.60
N VAL A 144 -6.61 5.08 23.57
CA VAL A 144 -6.92 3.77 23.03
C VAL A 144 -6.38 2.63 23.88
N GLY A 145 -5.30 2.88 24.67
CA GLY A 145 -4.64 1.86 25.47
C GLY A 145 -3.70 0.98 24.67
N HIS A 146 -3.24 1.45 23.49
CA HIS A 146 -2.22 0.75 22.72
C HIS A 146 -0.86 0.92 23.37
N THR A 147 -0.01 -0.10 23.33
CA THR A 147 1.34 -0.03 23.91
C THR A 147 2.40 -0.14 22.82
N PHE A 148 3.40 0.75 22.90
CA PHE A 148 4.53 0.75 22.00
C PHE A 148 5.78 0.13 22.65
N ALA A 149 6.55 -0.62 21.87
CA ALA A 149 7.90 -1.04 22.24
C ALA A 149 8.83 0.20 22.30
N LYS A 150 10.03 0.02 22.88
CA LYS A 150 11.07 1.06 22.80
C LYS A 150 11.25 1.50 21.34
N PRO A 151 11.18 2.81 21.04
CA PRO A 151 11.36 3.33 19.69
C PRO A 151 12.69 2.89 19.07
N ARG A 152 12.71 2.70 17.74
CA ARG A 152 13.83 2.15 16.97
C ARG A 152 14.04 2.90 15.66
N PRO A 153 15.17 2.70 14.98
CA PRO A 153 15.37 3.24 13.65
C PRO A 153 14.55 2.46 12.60
N PHE A 154 14.14 3.14 11.53
CA PHE A 154 13.58 2.47 10.34
C PHE A 154 14.66 1.76 9.50
N GLY A 155 15.90 2.23 9.56
CA GLY A 155 17.06 1.67 8.86
C GLY A 155 18.21 1.36 9.83
N TYR A 156 19.32 0.88 9.31
CA TYR A 156 20.53 0.65 10.12
C TYR A 156 21.16 1.98 10.52
N GLY A 157 21.38 2.18 11.84
CA GLY A 157 22.11 3.32 12.40
C GLY A 157 21.39 4.67 12.30
N GLY A 158 20.09 4.71 12.02
CA GLY A 158 19.32 5.95 12.01
C GLY A 158 18.71 6.31 13.37
N PRO A 159 18.09 7.49 13.50
CA PRO A 159 17.38 7.90 14.70
C PRO A 159 16.15 7.04 15.00
N ASN A 160 15.73 6.99 16.26
CA ASN A 160 14.66 6.12 16.78
C ASN A 160 13.25 6.72 16.59
N TYR A 161 12.83 6.88 15.36
CA TYR A 161 11.50 7.42 15.02
C TYR A 161 10.40 6.35 14.85
N ALA A 162 10.74 5.07 14.81
CA ALA A 162 9.77 4.00 14.59
C ALA A 162 9.10 3.55 15.88
N HIS A 163 7.80 3.78 16.01
CA HIS A 163 6.94 3.31 17.10
C HIS A 163 6.22 2.04 16.67
N ALA A 164 6.78 0.89 17.03
CA ALA A 164 6.20 -0.42 16.75
C ALA A 164 5.35 -0.91 17.93
N PRO A 165 4.27 -1.69 17.70
CA PRO A 165 3.50 -2.32 18.77
C PRO A 165 4.39 -3.17 19.70
N SER A 166 4.18 -3.10 21.01
CA SER A 166 4.92 -3.92 21.99
C SER A 166 4.69 -5.42 21.79
N GLU A 167 3.51 -5.80 21.31
CA GLU A 167 3.14 -7.18 20.97
C GLU A 167 3.83 -7.71 19.69
N SER A 168 4.43 -6.83 18.90
CA SER A 168 5.05 -7.20 17.63
C SER A 168 6.42 -7.83 17.87
N PRO A 169 6.73 -8.99 17.28
CA PRO A 169 8.05 -9.58 17.40
C PRO A 169 9.14 -8.62 16.93
N VAL A 170 10.23 -8.55 17.67
CA VAL A 170 11.41 -7.76 17.27
C VAL A 170 12.09 -8.48 16.12
N PRO A 171 12.22 -7.86 14.91
CA PRO A 171 13.01 -8.46 13.85
C PRO A 171 14.47 -8.64 14.28
N ALA A 172 15.10 -9.73 13.88
CA ALA A 172 16.53 -9.97 14.14
C ALA A 172 17.43 -8.85 13.62
N SER A 173 16.96 -8.06 12.64
CA SER A 173 17.63 -6.86 12.12
C SER A 173 17.64 -5.68 13.08
N GLY A 174 16.92 -5.73 14.21
CA GLY A 174 16.74 -4.59 15.12
C GLY A 174 15.91 -3.43 14.56
N ARG A 175 15.31 -3.57 13.37
CA ARG A 175 14.48 -2.52 12.74
C ARG A 175 13.14 -2.35 13.46
N GLY A 176 12.54 -1.16 13.34
CA GLY A 176 11.31 -0.78 14.01
C GLY A 176 10.03 -1.46 13.49
N SER A 177 10.08 -2.26 12.42
CA SER A 177 8.90 -2.90 11.84
C SER A 177 9.03 -4.41 11.74
N SER A 178 7.91 -5.11 11.83
CA SER A 178 7.82 -6.58 11.75
C SER A 178 6.73 -6.96 10.74
N PRO A 179 6.81 -8.12 10.07
CA PRO A 179 5.76 -8.56 9.15
C PRO A 179 4.39 -8.55 9.82
N ALA A 180 3.41 -7.85 9.19
CA ALA A 180 2.04 -7.71 9.68
C ALA A 180 1.93 -7.18 11.14
N GLY A 181 2.89 -6.38 11.61
CA GLY A 181 2.85 -5.76 12.94
C GLY A 181 1.66 -4.82 13.12
N GLY A 182 1.17 -4.21 12.04
CA GLY A 182 0.03 -3.29 12.05
C GLY A 182 -1.28 -3.91 12.56
N ARG A 183 -1.43 -5.25 12.46
CA ARG A 183 -2.60 -5.96 13.02
C ARG A 183 -2.79 -5.74 14.52
N PHE A 184 -1.70 -5.50 15.27
CA PHE A 184 -1.78 -5.27 16.71
C PHE A 184 -2.34 -3.88 17.04
N VAL A 185 -1.99 -2.86 16.25
CA VAL A 185 -2.63 -1.53 16.39
C VAL A 185 -4.12 -1.64 16.08
N ILE A 186 -4.48 -2.28 14.95
CA ILE A 186 -5.90 -2.50 14.58
C ILE A 186 -6.65 -3.24 15.67
N LYS A 187 -6.09 -4.32 16.23
CA LYS A 187 -6.68 -5.07 17.34
C LYS A 187 -7.00 -4.16 18.53
N ASN A 188 -6.04 -3.36 18.97
CA ASN A 188 -6.20 -2.53 20.16
C ASN A 188 -7.22 -1.38 19.93
N VAL A 189 -7.20 -0.76 18.74
CA VAL A 189 -8.25 0.23 18.40
C VAL A 189 -9.63 -0.44 18.30
N LYS A 190 -9.72 -1.66 17.77
CA LYS A 190 -11.00 -2.41 17.74
C LYS A 190 -11.52 -2.70 19.14
N LEU A 191 -10.66 -3.12 20.07
CA LEU A 191 -11.05 -3.32 21.48
C LEU A 191 -11.59 -2.02 22.12
N TYR A 192 -10.98 -0.88 21.79
CA TYR A 192 -11.49 0.42 22.23
C TYR A 192 -12.87 0.72 21.61
N LEU A 193 -13.07 0.48 20.31
CA LEU A 193 -14.38 0.64 19.66
C LEU A 193 -15.46 -0.25 20.28
N ASP A 194 -15.12 -1.50 20.63
CA ASP A 194 -16.04 -2.43 21.31
C ASP A 194 -16.46 -1.89 22.69
N LYS A 195 -15.50 -1.36 23.46
CA LYS A 195 -15.75 -0.71 24.76
C LYS A 195 -16.67 0.51 24.63
N MET A 196 -16.50 1.26 23.52
CA MET A 196 -17.36 2.44 23.24
C MET A 196 -18.70 2.06 22.61
N GLY A 197 -18.98 0.77 22.35
CA GLY A 197 -20.23 0.32 21.75
C GLY A 197 -20.39 0.68 20.28
N VAL A 198 -19.28 0.93 19.54
CA VAL A 198 -19.32 1.30 18.13
C VAL A 198 -19.50 0.06 17.23
N PRO A 199 -20.63 -0.06 16.52
CA PRO A 199 -20.85 -1.19 15.61
C PRO A 199 -19.95 -1.09 14.38
N VAL A 200 -19.25 -2.19 14.07
CA VAL A 200 -18.47 -2.36 12.85
C VAL A 200 -19.11 -3.45 12.00
N ARG A 201 -19.72 -3.08 10.88
CA ARG A 201 -20.38 -3.99 9.94
C ARG A 201 -19.42 -4.39 8.84
N THR A 202 -18.88 -5.60 8.91
CA THR A 202 -18.00 -6.19 7.89
C THR A 202 -18.82 -6.85 6.78
N ALA A 203 -18.17 -7.17 5.64
CA ALA A 203 -18.82 -7.71 4.44
C ALA A 203 -20.03 -6.87 3.98
N THR A 204 -19.99 -5.56 4.26
CA THR A 204 -21.08 -4.60 3.99
C THR A 204 -20.51 -3.38 3.26
N PRO A 205 -20.25 -3.47 1.94
CA PRO A 205 -19.76 -2.35 1.15
C PRO A 205 -20.76 -1.18 1.16
N VAL A 206 -20.23 0.02 1.36
CA VAL A 206 -20.94 1.26 1.02
C VAL A 206 -20.84 1.45 -0.50
N THR A 207 -21.97 1.65 -1.15
CA THR A 207 -22.06 1.79 -2.61
C THR A 207 -22.20 3.22 -3.06
N ASP A 208 -22.86 4.06 -2.27
CA ASP A 208 -23.17 5.44 -2.61
C ASP A 208 -23.22 6.35 -1.39
N LEU A 209 -22.91 7.64 -1.62
CA LEU A 209 -23.24 8.73 -0.71
C LEU A 209 -24.67 9.22 -0.99
N ILE A 210 -25.39 9.62 0.05
CA ILE A 210 -26.70 10.26 -0.07
C ILE A 210 -26.47 11.77 0.06
N GLN A 211 -26.88 12.52 -0.96
CA GLN A 211 -26.85 13.99 -0.94
C GLN A 211 -28.27 14.54 -0.92
N ASN A 212 -28.46 15.67 -0.24
CA ASN A 212 -29.69 16.45 -0.31
C ASN A 212 -29.69 17.40 -1.53
N ASP A 213 -30.77 18.14 -1.73
CA ASP A 213 -30.93 19.08 -2.85
C ASP A 213 -29.91 20.23 -2.87
N LYS A 214 -29.18 20.45 -1.75
CA LYS A 214 -28.12 21.44 -1.64
C LYS A 214 -26.74 20.86 -1.96
N GLY A 215 -26.64 19.56 -2.28
CA GLY A 215 -25.37 18.86 -2.48
C GLY A 215 -24.64 18.50 -1.19
N GLU A 216 -25.24 18.70 -0.01
CA GLU A 216 -24.65 18.29 1.27
C GLU A 216 -24.77 16.77 1.43
N VAL A 217 -23.75 16.11 1.95
CA VAL A 217 -23.77 14.67 2.24
C VAL A 217 -24.52 14.44 3.56
N VAL A 218 -25.61 13.68 3.48
CA VAL A 218 -26.54 13.42 4.59
C VAL A 218 -26.68 11.95 4.93
N GLY A 219 -25.83 11.10 4.38
CA GLY A 219 -25.84 9.66 4.66
C GLY A 219 -25.14 8.82 3.61
N VAL A 220 -25.32 7.50 3.72
CA VAL A 220 -24.77 6.50 2.82
C VAL A 220 -25.79 5.40 2.49
N LYS A 221 -25.60 4.75 1.32
CA LYS A 221 -26.20 3.46 1.01
C LYS A 221 -25.14 2.38 1.13
N ALA A 222 -25.48 1.30 1.84
CA ALA A 222 -24.63 0.13 1.99
C ALA A 222 -25.46 -1.13 1.76
N SER A 223 -24.85 -2.25 1.46
CA SER A 223 -25.56 -3.51 1.34
C SER A 223 -24.69 -4.70 1.71
N ASP A 224 -25.27 -5.69 2.34
CA ASP A 224 -24.71 -7.02 2.42
C ASP A 224 -25.49 -8.00 1.52
N LYS A 225 -25.27 -9.31 1.67
CA LYS A 225 -25.96 -10.33 0.86
C LYS A 225 -27.48 -10.43 1.11
N LYS A 226 -27.99 -9.82 2.19
CA LYS A 226 -29.34 -10.03 2.69
C LYS A 226 -30.14 -8.72 2.80
N THR A 227 -29.47 -7.57 2.95
CA THR A 227 -30.09 -6.31 3.37
C THR A 227 -29.42 -5.14 2.66
N VAL A 228 -30.23 -4.19 2.23
CA VAL A 228 -29.80 -2.85 1.83
C VAL A 228 -29.98 -1.93 3.03
N TYR A 229 -28.96 -1.17 3.35
CA TYR A 229 -28.98 -0.18 4.43
C TYR A 229 -29.04 1.23 3.84
N GLU A 230 -30.04 1.99 4.23
CA GLU A 230 -30.09 3.44 4.03
C GLU A 230 -29.77 4.11 5.38
N VAL A 231 -28.60 4.73 5.46
CA VAL A 231 -28.09 5.27 6.71
C VAL A 231 -28.08 6.79 6.65
N SER A 232 -28.92 7.45 7.44
CA SER A 232 -28.86 8.89 7.62
C SER A 232 -27.69 9.24 8.55
N ALA A 233 -26.88 10.24 8.18
CA ALA A 233 -25.77 10.71 8.97
C ALA A 233 -25.60 12.22 8.82
N LYS A 234 -25.09 12.87 9.87
CA LYS A 234 -24.74 14.30 9.82
C LYS A 234 -23.37 14.53 9.21
N ALA A 235 -22.46 13.51 9.31
CA ALA A 235 -21.16 13.51 8.65
C ALA A 235 -20.77 12.09 8.22
N VAL A 236 -20.02 12.00 7.11
CA VAL A 236 -19.47 10.76 6.56
C VAL A 236 -17.97 10.91 6.41
N VAL A 237 -17.19 9.97 6.93
CA VAL A 237 -15.73 9.92 6.79
C VAL A 237 -15.34 8.82 5.83
N LEU A 238 -14.74 9.17 4.68
CA LEU A 238 -14.20 8.23 3.70
C LEU A 238 -12.79 7.79 4.12
N ALA A 239 -12.65 6.52 4.51
CA ALA A 239 -11.43 5.89 5.00
C ALA A 239 -11.12 4.59 4.23
N THR A 240 -11.43 4.56 2.94
CA THR A 240 -11.48 3.36 2.10
C THR A 240 -10.13 2.91 1.53
N GLY A 241 -9.04 3.63 1.85
CA GLY A 241 -7.73 3.39 1.25
C GLY A 241 -7.62 3.86 -0.20
N GLY A 242 -6.56 3.43 -0.87
CA GLY A 242 -6.26 3.83 -2.24
C GLY A 242 -6.89 2.93 -3.31
N PHE A 243 -6.24 2.89 -4.49
CA PHE A 243 -6.76 2.22 -5.69
C PHE A 243 -5.76 1.22 -6.32
N ALA A 244 -4.82 0.70 -5.55
CA ALA A 244 -3.73 -0.15 -6.03
C ALA A 244 -4.19 -1.44 -6.75
N HIS A 245 -5.41 -1.92 -6.49
CA HIS A 245 -6.03 -3.08 -7.15
C HIS A 245 -7.16 -2.69 -8.12
N ASN A 246 -7.26 -1.42 -8.52
CA ASN A 246 -8.19 -0.98 -9.56
C ASN A 246 -7.44 -0.73 -10.87
N LYS A 247 -7.57 -1.66 -11.82
CA LYS A 247 -6.86 -1.60 -13.09
C LYS A 247 -7.17 -0.34 -13.88
N GLU A 248 -8.44 0.06 -13.99
CA GLU A 248 -8.88 1.25 -14.70
C GLU A 248 -8.27 2.53 -14.12
N MET A 249 -8.31 2.68 -12.78
CA MET A 249 -7.70 3.84 -12.13
C MET A 249 -6.18 3.82 -12.25
N MET A 250 -5.53 2.65 -12.18
CA MET A 250 -4.08 2.53 -12.38
C MET A 250 -3.68 2.89 -13.83
N GLU A 251 -4.42 2.43 -14.83
CA GLU A 251 -4.19 2.78 -16.25
C GLU A 251 -4.36 4.28 -16.51
N ARG A 252 -5.35 4.90 -15.89
CA ARG A 252 -5.65 6.33 -16.04
C ARG A 252 -4.69 7.23 -15.27
N LEU A 253 -4.39 6.91 -14.02
CA LEU A 253 -3.68 7.80 -13.09
C LEU A 253 -2.19 7.49 -12.98
N VAL A 254 -1.78 6.23 -13.13
CA VAL A 254 -0.39 5.78 -12.94
C VAL A 254 -0.02 4.72 -14.00
N PRO A 255 -0.09 5.04 -15.29
CA PRO A 255 0.03 4.06 -16.39
C PRO A 255 1.34 3.26 -16.36
N VAL A 256 2.42 3.84 -15.86
CA VAL A 256 3.73 3.16 -15.74
C VAL A 256 3.69 1.96 -14.78
N TYR A 257 2.79 1.97 -13.80
CA TYR A 257 2.60 0.88 -12.84
C TYR A 257 1.38 -0.01 -13.13
N ALA A 258 0.56 0.34 -14.11
CA ALA A 258 -0.62 -0.45 -14.48
C ALA A 258 -0.32 -1.94 -14.77
N PRO A 259 0.82 -2.32 -15.42
CA PRO A 259 1.19 -3.72 -15.60
C PRO A 259 1.43 -4.52 -14.30
N TYR A 260 1.54 -3.83 -13.17
CA TYR A 260 1.85 -4.43 -11.86
C TYR A 260 0.69 -4.30 -10.86
N THR A 261 -0.52 -3.98 -11.31
CA THR A 261 -1.70 -3.80 -10.45
C THR A 261 -2.01 -5.03 -9.60
N ASP A 262 -1.86 -6.24 -10.16
CA ASP A 262 -2.06 -7.50 -9.46
C ASP A 262 -0.87 -7.92 -8.55
N LYS A 263 0.22 -7.16 -8.55
CA LYS A 263 1.44 -7.40 -7.77
C LYS A 263 1.56 -6.52 -6.54
N SER A 264 0.61 -5.63 -6.28
CA SER A 264 0.61 -4.81 -5.07
C SER A 264 0.43 -5.68 -3.82
N VAL A 265 1.16 -5.33 -2.74
CA VAL A 265 0.98 -5.95 -1.41
C VAL A 265 -0.04 -5.20 -0.55
N ALA A 266 -0.73 -4.21 -1.10
CA ALA A 266 -1.89 -3.59 -0.48
C ALA A 266 -3.03 -4.61 -0.32
N THR A 267 -4.00 -4.31 0.54
CA THR A 267 -5.22 -5.14 0.61
C THR A 267 -5.93 -5.19 -0.74
N VAL A 268 -6.46 -6.34 -1.12
CA VAL A 268 -7.26 -6.50 -2.36
C VAL A 268 -8.51 -5.61 -2.36
N GLY A 269 -8.91 -5.11 -1.18
CA GLY A 269 -9.94 -4.10 -1.01
C GLY A 269 -9.56 -2.69 -1.46
N ALA A 270 -8.30 -2.39 -1.80
CA ALA A 270 -7.86 -1.07 -2.26
C ALA A 270 -8.27 -0.82 -3.73
N THR A 271 -9.55 -0.56 -3.97
CA THR A 271 -10.16 -0.41 -5.30
C THR A 271 -10.68 1.00 -5.60
N GLY A 272 -10.35 1.99 -4.77
CA GLY A 272 -10.65 3.41 -5.02
C GLY A 272 -12.12 3.80 -4.82
N ASP A 273 -12.89 3.02 -4.06
CA ASP A 273 -14.34 3.24 -3.93
C ASP A 273 -14.67 4.61 -3.34
N GLY A 274 -14.02 5.00 -2.22
CA GLY A 274 -14.26 6.30 -1.59
C GLY A 274 -13.82 7.46 -2.48
N ILE A 275 -12.73 7.29 -3.24
CA ILE A 275 -12.29 8.32 -4.19
C ILE A 275 -13.38 8.55 -5.26
N ARG A 276 -13.91 7.47 -5.84
CA ARG A 276 -14.99 7.56 -6.83
C ARG A 276 -16.27 8.15 -6.23
N MET A 277 -16.64 7.77 -5.00
CA MET A 277 -17.80 8.33 -4.31
C MET A 277 -17.62 9.84 -4.03
N ALA A 278 -16.44 10.25 -3.59
CA ALA A 278 -16.15 11.67 -3.35
C ALA A 278 -16.20 12.49 -4.66
N VAL A 279 -15.63 11.97 -5.75
CA VAL A 279 -15.69 12.62 -7.07
C VAL A 279 -17.14 12.72 -7.58
N LYS A 280 -17.93 11.66 -7.43
CA LYS A 280 -19.36 11.65 -7.78
C LYS A 280 -20.12 12.71 -6.97
N ALA A 281 -19.74 12.94 -5.72
CA ALA A 281 -20.33 13.97 -4.87
C ALA A 281 -19.85 15.40 -5.18
N GLY A 282 -18.94 15.59 -6.13
CA GLY A 282 -18.39 16.90 -6.54
C GLY A 282 -16.99 17.19 -6.06
N GLY A 283 -16.34 16.26 -5.35
CA GLY A 283 -14.96 16.37 -4.88
C GLY A 283 -13.93 16.39 -6.00
N VAL A 284 -12.79 17.02 -5.75
CA VAL A 284 -11.70 17.15 -6.73
C VAL A 284 -10.67 16.04 -6.55
N GLU A 285 -10.50 15.19 -7.57
CA GLU A 285 -9.45 14.15 -7.62
C GLU A 285 -8.07 14.78 -7.92
N TYR A 286 -7.01 14.19 -7.39
CA TYR A 286 -5.64 14.50 -7.80
C TYR A 286 -5.31 13.77 -9.12
N GLU A 287 -4.94 14.55 -10.15
CA GLU A 287 -4.59 14.02 -11.49
C GLU A 287 -3.17 13.46 -11.56
N ASP A 288 -2.22 14.02 -10.80
CA ASP A 288 -0.82 13.56 -10.71
C ASP A 288 -0.65 12.55 -9.57
N ALA A 289 -1.25 11.37 -9.72
CA ALA A 289 -1.13 10.30 -8.73
C ALA A 289 0.16 9.47 -8.94
N TRP A 290 0.57 8.73 -7.90
CA TRP A 290 1.69 7.81 -7.94
C TRP A 290 1.42 6.58 -7.06
N VAL A 291 2.44 5.74 -6.85
CA VAL A 291 2.35 4.55 -5.99
C VAL A 291 3.29 4.64 -4.78
N ILE A 292 2.95 3.96 -3.71
CA ILE A 292 3.86 3.68 -2.61
C ILE A 292 4.79 2.56 -3.06
N GLY A 293 5.92 2.94 -3.68
CA GLY A 293 6.97 2.00 -4.08
C GLY A 293 7.72 1.48 -2.86
N LEU A 294 7.79 0.16 -2.68
CA LEU A 294 8.42 -0.45 -1.51
C LEU A 294 9.79 -1.02 -1.81
N TYR A 295 9.86 -1.93 -2.78
CA TYR A 295 11.10 -2.62 -3.17
C TYR A 295 10.95 -3.29 -4.53
N VAL A 296 12.06 -3.76 -5.09
CA VAL A 296 12.08 -4.60 -6.29
C VAL A 296 12.17 -6.07 -5.86
N SER A 297 11.39 -6.94 -6.45
CA SER A 297 11.38 -8.38 -6.13
C SER A 297 11.51 -9.25 -7.36
N GLY A 298 11.86 -10.52 -7.17
CA GLY A 298 11.66 -11.54 -8.20
C GLY A 298 10.18 -11.60 -8.63
N ALA A 299 9.93 -11.88 -9.89
CA ALA A 299 8.58 -11.89 -10.47
C ALA A 299 7.65 -12.98 -9.90
N LYS A 300 8.18 -13.92 -9.11
CA LYS A 300 7.39 -14.89 -8.33
C LYS A 300 7.75 -14.84 -6.84
N PRO A 301 6.78 -15.12 -5.94
CA PRO A 301 6.96 -15.04 -4.49
C PRO A 301 8.12 -15.89 -3.94
N GLU A 302 8.35 -17.08 -4.49
CA GLU A 302 9.43 -17.99 -4.08
C GLU A 302 10.84 -17.41 -4.30
N TYR A 303 10.99 -16.48 -5.24
CA TYR A 303 12.25 -15.77 -5.50
C TYR A 303 12.34 -14.44 -4.81
N SER A 304 11.24 -13.95 -4.26
CA SER A 304 11.20 -12.67 -3.60
C SER A 304 12.21 -12.60 -2.44
N LYS A 305 12.32 -13.63 -1.62
CA LYS A 305 13.24 -13.68 -0.48
C LYS A 305 14.71 -13.61 -0.88
N THR A 306 15.08 -14.18 -2.02
CA THR A 306 16.47 -14.22 -2.50
C THR A 306 16.85 -12.93 -3.24
N PHE A 307 15.87 -12.21 -3.79
CA PHE A 307 16.09 -11.04 -4.65
C PHE A 307 15.43 -9.75 -4.16
N THR A 308 14.83 -9.72 -2.97
CA THR A 308 14.03 -8.59 -2.46
C THR A 308 14.65 -7.79 -1.34
N SER A 309 15.76 -8.18 -0.74
CA SER A 309 16.21 -7.40 0.40
C SER A 309 16.84 -6.09 -0.06
N LYS A 310 16.47 -5.00 0.62
CA LYS A 310 17.03 -3.65 0.42
C LYS A 310 18.57 -3.63 0.46
N ASP A 311 19.18 -4.62 1.09
CA ASP A 311 20.63 -4.74 1.23
C ASP A 311 21.27 -5.62 0.15
N LYS A 312 20.47 -6.31 -0.68
CA LYS A 312 20.96 -7.32 -1.63
C LYS A 312 20.95 -6.89 -3.10
N TYR A 313 20.42 -5.70 -3.43
CA TYR A 313 20.56 -5.16 -4.80
C TYR A 313 21.97 -4.70 -5.10
N LYS A 314 22.71 -4.36 -4.06
CA LYS A 314 24.03 -3.75 -4.13
C LYS A 314 25.06 -4.64 -4.85
N ASP A 315 24.92 -5.96 -4.75
CA ASP A 315 25.80 -6.95 -5.36
C ASP A 315 25.28 -7.49 -6.71
N ARG A 316 24.42 -6.74 -7.43
CA ARG A 316 23.78 -7.15 -8.69
C ARG A 316 23.88 -6.09 -9.74
N VAL A 317 23.57 -6.49 -10.97
CA VAL A 317 23.37 -5.60 -12.11
C VAL A 317 21.95 -5.80 -12.61
N PHE A 318 21.23 -4.72 -12.83
CA PHE A 318 19.93 -4.74 -13.51
C PHE A 318 20.10 -4.37 -14.96
N VAL A 319 19.61 -5.26 -15.84
CA VAL A 319 19.57 -5.03 -17.27
C VAL A 319 18.12 -4.96 -17.77
N ASN A 320 17.88 -4.10 -18.74
CA ASN A 320 16.57 -3.91 -19.36
C ASN A 320 16.40 -4.77 -20.62
N GLU A 321 15.28 -4.60 -21.34
CA GLU A 321 14.95 -5.30 -22.59
C GLU A 321 15.90 -5.00 -23.75
N LYS A 322 16.80 -4.04 -23.61
CA LYS A 322 17.84 -3.71 -24.59
C LYS A 322 19.18 -4.35 -24.28
N GLY A 323 19.27 -5.15 -23.20
CA GLY A 323 20.52 -5.71 -22.70
C GLY A 323 21.41 -4.67 -22.01
N GLU A 324 20.88 -3.51 -21.65
CA GLU A 324 21.62 -2.38 -21.10
C GLU A 324 21.35 -2.23 -19.61
N ARG A 325 22.39 -1.90 -18.84
CA ARG A 325 22.29 -1.40 -17.48
C ARG A 325 21.73 0.03 -17.55
N PHE A 326 20.83 0.38 -16.63
CA PHE A 326 20.08 1.65 -16.69
C PHE A 326 20.04 2.42 -15.37
N VAL A 327 20.62 1.89 -14.30
CA VAL A 327 20.53 2.46 -12.95
C VAL A 327 21.70 2.07 -12.06
N ASN A 328 21.98 2.90 -11.06
CA ASN A 328 22.79 2.52 -9.92
C ASN A 328 21.96 1.67 -8.95
N GLU A 329 22.33 0.41 -8.76
CA GLU A 329 21.58 -0.54 -7.93
C GLU A 329 21.71 -0.27 -6.42
N ASP A 330 22.56 0.69 -6.02
CA ASP A 330 22.66 1.16 -4.62
C ASP A 330 21.61 2.24 -4.28
N LEU A 331 20.86 2.73 -5.25
CA LEU A 331 19.78 3.69 -4.99
C LEU A 331 18.74 3.08 -4.05
N PRO A 332 18.25 3.85 -3.06
CA PRO A 332 17.30 3.35 -2.07
C PRO A 332 15.90 3.10 -2.65
N TYR A 333 15.57 3.70 -3.79
CA TYR A 333 14.23 3.68 -4.40
C TYR A 333 14.33 3.23 -5.86
N LEU A 334 14.37 1.91 -6.05
CA LEU A 334 14.55 1.27 -7.37
C LEU A 334 13.23 0.93 -8.08
N THR A 335 12.09 1.11 -7.42
CA THR A 335 10.78 0.76 -8.01
C THR A 335 10.48 1.55 -9.27
N ASP A 336 10.69 2.87 -9.24
CA ASP A 336 10.41 3.74 -10.39
C ASP A 336 11.29 3.43 -11.60
N PRO A 337 12.65 3.40 -11.49
CA PRO A 337 13.47 3.04 -12.62
C PRO A 337 13.17 1.66 -13.19
N VAL A 338 12.78 0.68 -12.35
CA VAL A 338 12.39 -0.65 -12.81
C VAL A 338 11.02 -0.64 -13.50
N ALA A 339 10.04 0.07 -12.95
CA ALA A 339 8.70 0.18 -13.56
C ALA A 339 8.72 0.87 -14.93
N MET A 340 9.68 1.76 -15.15
CA MET A 340 9.83 2.51 -16.41
C MET A 340 10.50 1.70 -17.53
N GLN A 341 10.94 0.46 -17.29
CA GLN A 341 11.44 -0.45 -18.32
C GLN A 341 10.34 -1.46 -18.72
N LYS A 342 10.38 -1.93 -19.97
CA LYS A 342 9.45 -2.98 -20.42
C LYS A 342 9.71 -4.31 -19.69
N ALA A 343 11.00 -4.59 -19.45
CA ALA A 343 11.44 -5.78 -18.77
C ALA A 343 12.75 -5.51 -18.02
N VAL A 344 12.92 -6.11 -16.84
CA VAL A 344 14.17 -6.00 -16.08
C VAL A 344 14.56 -7.37 -15.54
N TRP A 345 15.84 -7.67 -15.65
CA TRP A 345 16.45 -8.86 -15.07
C TRP A 345 17.58 -8.47 -14.12
N ALA A 346 17.64 -9.13 -12.98
CA ALA A 346 18.80 -9.11 -12.10
C ALA A 346 19.81 -10.15 -12.61
N ILE A 347 21.03 -9.72 -12.90
CA ILE A 347 22.11 -10.60 -13.31
C ILE A 347 22.87 -11.08 -12.09
N VAL A 348 23.16 -12.37 -12.03
CA VAL A 348 24.01 -13.02 -11.03
C VAL A 348 24.85 -14.12 -11.70
N ASP A 349 25.93 -14.52 -11.06
CA ASP A 349 26.77 -15.66 -11.50
C ASP A 349 26.76 -16.80 -10.48
N SER A 350 27.55 -17.83 -10.73
CA SER A 350 27.63 -19.02 -9.88
C SER A 350 28.58 -18.92 -8.68
N GLN A 351 29.00 -17.71 -8.31
CA GLN A 351 29.89 -17.51 -7.14
C GLN A 351 29.17 -17.73 -5.80
N ASP A 352 27.84 -17.54 -5.73
CA ASP A 352 27.04 -17.76 -4.50
C ASP A 352 26.25 -19.08 -4.61
N PRO A 353 26.71 -20.17 -3.93
CA PRO A 353 26.06 -21.49 -4.03
C PRO A 353 24.60 -21.48 -3.55
N LYS A 354 24.25 -20.64 -2.57
CA LYS A 354 22.86 -20.55 -2.07
C LYS A 354 21.93 -19.94 -3.09
N LYS A 355 22.40 -18.94 -3.85
CA LYS A 355 21.63 -18.39 -4.97
C LYS A 355 21.50 -19.39 -6.10
N VAL A 356 22.58 -20.11 -6.42
CA VAL A 356 22.59 -21.14 -7.46
C VAL A 356 21.59 -22.26 -7.16
N GLU A 357 21.53 -22.73 -5.91
CA GLU A 357 20.57 -23.76 -5.50
C GLU A 357 19.11 -23.29 -5.76
N VAL A 358 18.78 -22.09 -5.35
CA VAL A 358 17.43 -21.52 -5.59
C VAL A 358 17.16 -21.39 -7.09
N LEU A 359 18.12 -20.89 -7.87
CA LEU A 359 17.95 -20.62 -9.30
C LEU A 359 17.86 -21.90 -10.13
N ASN A 360 18.57 -22.95 -9.76
CA ASN A 360 18.45 -24.27 -10.42
C ASN A 360 17.08 -24.93 -10.20
N GLY A 361 16.37 -24.55 -9.13
CA GLY A 361 14.98 -24.96 -8.88
C GLY A 361 13.95 -24.27 -9.78
N VAL A 362 14.34 -23.18 -10.48
CA VAL A 362 13.43 -22.43 -11.35
C VAL A 362 13.29 -23.11 -12.70
N GLN A 363 12.12 -23.64 -13.02
CA GLN A 363 11.86 -24.32 -14.30
C GLN A 363 11.20 -23.40 -15.35
N ASP A 364 10.81 -22.17 -14.98
CA ASP A 364 10.13 -21.23 -15.86
C ASP A 364 11.14 -20.28 -16.55
N PRO A 365 11.40 -20.41 -17.85
CA PRO A 365 12.36 -19.57 -18.57
C PRO A 365 11.92 -18.10 -18.65
N LYS A 366 10.65 -17.79 -18.39
CA LYS A 366 10.18 -16.39 -18.29
C LYS A 366 10.60 -15.72 -16.99
N ILE A 367 11.01 -16.52 -16.00
CA ILE A 367 11.39 -16.05 -14.67
C ILE A 367 12.89 -16.12 -14.46
N SER A 368 13.53 -17.21 -14.85
CA SER A 368 14.98 -17.37 -14.72
C SER A 368 15.56 -18.10 -15.92
N VAL A 369 16.66 -17.58 -16.41
CA VAL A 369 17.44 -18.15 -17.51
C VAL A 369 18.87 -18.34 -17.05
N LYS A 370 19.55 -19.40 -17.53
CA LYS A 370 20.99 -19.61 -17.31
C LYS A 370 21.70 -19.89 -18.61
N ALA A 371 22.95 -19.44 -18.71
CA ALA A 371 23.80 -19.67 -19.86
C ALA A 371 25.29 -19.68 -19.47
N ASN A 372 26.18 -20.16 -20.33
CA ASN A 372 27.61 -20.23 -20.03
C ASN A 372 28.39 -19.00 -20.53
N SER A 373 27.78 -18.19 -21.37
CA SER A 373 28.33 -16.90 -21.82
C SER A 373 27.29 -15.78 -21.78
N TRP A 374 27.75 -14.54 -21.85
CA TRP A 374 26.86 -13.37 -21.91
C TRP A 374 26.04 -13.34 -23.19
N LYS A 375 26.65 -13.78 -24.30
CA LYS A 375 25.96 -13.85 -25.59
C LYS A 375 24.82 -14.87 -25.55
N GLU A 376 25.10 -16.10 -25.10
CA GLU A 376 24.06 -17.11 -24.91
C GLU A 376 22.95 -16.65 -23.96
N LEU A 377 23.32 -15.90 -22.89
CA LEU A 377 22.33 -15.38 -21.96
C LEU A 377 21.44 -14.32 -22.64
N GLY A 378 22.02 -13.45 -23.47
CA GLY A 378 21.29 -12.44 -24.24
C GLY A 378 20.31 -13.10 -25.23
N ASP A 379 20.76 -14.10 -25.96
CA ASP A 379 19.92 -14.88 -26.90
C ASP A 379 18.75 -15.56 -26.17
N ALA A 380 19.04 -16.18 -25.03
CA ALA A 380 18.03 -16.86 -24.22
C ALA A 380 17.01 -15.93 -23.57
N LEU A 381 17.40 -14.67 -23.29
CA LEU A 381 16.50 -13.62 -22.78
C LEU A 381 15.70 -12.94 -23.90
N GLY A 382 16.11 -13.11 -25.16
CA GLY A 382 15.55 -12.35 -26.29
C GLY A 382 15.91 -10.87 -26.27
N VAL A 383 17.10 -10.53 -25.72
CA VAL A 383 17.68 -9.19 -25.76
C VAL A 383 18.88 -9.15 -26.71
N PRO A 384 19.30 -7.97 -27.24
CA PRO A 384 20.49 -7.91 -28.09
C PRO A 384 21.73 -8.46 -27.38
N ALA A 385 22.25 -9.60 -27.87
CA ALA A 385 23.29 -10.36 -27.20
C ALA A 385 24.59 -9.58 -27.06
N GLU A 386 24.98 -8.84 -28.10
CA GLU A 386 26.17 -7.99 -28.10
C GLU A 386 26.03 -6.80 -27.11
N ALA A 387 24.82 -6.29 -26.93
CA ALA A 387 24.56 -5.21 -25.95
C ALA A 387 24.71 -5.73 -24.52
N LEU A 388 24.19 -6.94 -24.23
CA LEU A 388 24.36 -7.56 -22.91
C LEU A 388 25.84 -7.90 -22.64
N GLU A 389 26.54 -8.48 -23.60
CA GLU A 389 27.96 -8.80 -23.47
C GLU A 389 28.81 -7.53 -23.20
N LYS A 390 28.54 -6.45 -23.97
CA LYS A 390 29.18 -5.15 -23.73
C LYS A 390 28.88 -4.61 -22.34
N THR A 391 27.61 -4.63 -21.94
CA THR A 391 27.17 -4.16 -20.62
C THR A 391 27.90 -4.88 -19.49
N MET A 392 27.99 -6.20 -19.55
CA MET A 392 28.64 -6.99 -18.51
C MET A 392 30.18 -6.85 -18.52
N THR A 393 30.77 -6.70 -19.70
CA THR A 393 32.20 -6.43 -19.87
C THR A 393 32.57 -5.06 -19.27
N ASP A 394 31.80 -4.03 -19.58
CA ASP A 394 32.03 -2.69 -19.04
C ASP A 394 31.82 -2.63 -17.53
N TYR A 395 30.80 -3.35 -17.00
CA TYR A 395 30.60 -3.47 -15.57
C TYR A 395 31.75 -4.20 -14.85
N ASN A 396 32.25 -5.32 -15.41
CA ASN A 396 33.37 -6.04 -14.85
C ASN A 396 34.66 -5.18 -14.85
N ARG A 397 34.87 -4.39 -15.90
CA ARG A 397 35.97 -3.41 -15.94
C ARG A 397 35.82 -2.34 -14.85
N ALA A 398 34.62 -1.84 -14.60
CA ALA A 398 34.34 -0.93 -13.48
C ALA A 398 34.65 -1.58 -12.11
N CYS A 399 34.41 -2.87 -11.97
CA CYS A 399 34.79 -3.62 -10.77
C CYS A 399 36.32 -3.71 -10.59
N GLU A 400 37.07 -3.97 -11.68
CA GLU A 400 38.54 -4.03 -11.66
C GLU A 400 39.17 -2.71 -11.29
N THR A 401 38.65 -1.60 -11.83
CA THR A 401 39.15 -0.24 -11.54
C THR A 401 38.63 0.30 -10.19
N GLY A 402 37.55 -0.29 -9.68
CA GLY A 402 36.85 0.21 -8.48
C GLY A 402 36.12 1.52 -8.69
N ASP A 403 35.80 1.88 -9.96
CA ASP A 403 35.17 3.13 -10.37
C ASP A 403 34.09 2.90 -11.44
N ASP A 404 32.82 3.02 -11.05
CA ASP A 404 31.67 2.94 -11.94
C ASP A 404 31.33 4.35 -12.48
N LYS A 405 32.07 4.80 -13.50
CA LYS A 405 31.89 6.12 -14.10
C LYS A 405 30.49 6.33 -14.70
N THR A 406 29.81 5.27 -15.08
CA THR A 406 28.51 5.36 -15.77
C THR A 406 27.35 5.64 -14.82
N PHE A 407 27.32 4.94 -13.67
CA PHE A 407 26.20 5.04 -12.73
C PHE A 407 26.60 5.41 -11.29
N GLY A 408 27.91 5.47 -11.01
CA GLY A 408 28.42 5.87 -9.70
C GLY A 408 28.13 4.87 -8.59
N LYS A 409 28.07 3.58 -8.90
CA LYS A 409 27.88 2.54 -7.89
C LYS A 409 29.12 2.49 -6.97
N PRO A 410 28.94 2.57 -5.63
CA PRO A 410 30.08 2.61 -4.71
C PRO A 410 30.99 1.38 -4.83
N LYS A 411 32.31 1.59 -4.74
CA LYS A 411 33.32 0.54 -4.83
C LYS A 411 33.04 -0.67 -3.93
N ALA A 412 32.53 -0.45 -2.74
CA ALA A 412 32.17 -1.52 -1.79
C ALA A 412 31.13 -2.52 -2.34
N PHE A 413 30.37 -2.15 -3.38
CA PHE A 413 29.31 -2.95 -4.01
C PHE A 413 29.64 -3.38 -5.43
N LEU A 414 30.82 -3.04 -5.94
CA LEU A 414 31.32 -3.51 -7.21
C LEU A 414 31.87 -4.92 -7.04
N LYS A 415 31.12 -5.91 -7.51
CA LYS A 415 31.50 -7.31 -7.53
C LYS A 415 31.45 -7.84 -8.95
N PRO A 416 32.57 -8.33 -9.50
CA PRO A 416 32.61 -8.82 -10.87
C PRO A 416 31.81 -10.11 -11.01
N PHE A 417 31.19 -10.29 -12.17
CA PHE A 417 30.51 -11.51 -12.59
C PHE A 417 31.41 -12.24 -13.60
N ASN A 418 32.15 -13.24 -13.15
CA ASN A 418 33.16 -13.92 -13.96
C ASN A 418 33.13 -15.45 -13.86
N LYS A 419 32.14 -16.02 -13.17
CA LYS A 419 32.02 -17.46 -12.98
C LYS A 419 30.73 -17.99 -13.60
N ALA A 420 30.84 -18.66 -14.73
CA ALA A 420 29.73 -19.37 -15.36
C ALA A 420 29.24 -20.58 -14.52
N PRO A 421 27.99 -21.03 -14.66
CA PRO A 421 26.95 -20.37 -15.45
C PRO A 421 26.49 -19.04 -14.89
N PHE A 422 26.05 -18.17 -15.79
CA PHE A 422 25.42 -16.89 -15.50
C PHE A 422 23.91 -17.06 -15.45
N TYR A 423 23.24 -16.28 -14.61
CA TYR A 423 21.78 -16.32 -14.45
C TYR A 423 21.21 -14.92 -14.61
N ALA A 424 20.04 -14.87 -15.23
CA ALA A 424 19.20 -13.68 -15.26
C ALA A 424 17.84 -14.00 -14.63
N VAL A 425 17.41 -13.19 -13.67
CA VAL A 425 16.13 -13.38 -12.96
C VAL A 425 15.23 -12.20 -13.19
N ARG A 426 14.02 -12.47 -13.69
CA ARG A 426 13.00 -11.45 -13.89
C ARG A 426 12.64 -10.77 -12.59
N VAL A 427 12.72 -9.45 -12.56
CA VAL A 427 12.36 -8.64 -11.39
C VAL A 427 11.25 -7.65 -11.73
N ILE A 428 10.46 -7.29 -10.72
CA ILE A 428 9.33 -6.38 -10.82
C ILE A 428 9.30 -5.41 -9.64
N PRO A 429 8.71 -4.23 -9.80
CA PRO A 429 8.47 -3.33 -8.69
C PRO A 429 7.33 -3.87 -7.81
N GLN A 430 7.47 -3.76 -6.50
CA GLN A 430 6.44 -4.05 -5.51
C GLN A 430 5.90 -2.75 -4.93
N THR A 431 4.59 -2.62 -4.88
CA THR A 431 3.90 -1.45 -4.33
C THR A 431 3.11 -1.80 -3.08
N GLY A 432 2.99 -0.87 -2.15
CA GLY A 432 2.25 -1.04 -0.88
C GLY A 432 0.94 -0.27 -0.82
N GLY A 433 0.60 0.48 -1.88
CA GLY A 433 -0.57 1.35 -1.96
C GLY A 433 -0.37 2.43 -3.01
N THR A 434 -1.17 3.49 -2.93
CA THR A 434 -1.16 4.60 -3.87
C THR A 434 -0.94 5.95 -3.19
N MET A 435 -0.41 6.90 -3.93
CA MET A 435 -0.29 8.32 -3.59
C MET A 435 -1.23 9.08 -4.51
N GLY A 436 -2.45 9.39 -4.05
CA GLY A 436 -3.51 9.96 -4.86
C GLY A 436 -4.67 10.44 -4.01
N GLY A 437 -5.88 10.27 -4.53
CA GLY A 437 -7.12 10.54 -3.81
C GLY A 437 -7.78 11.85 -4.19
N VAL A 438 -8.48 12.45 -3.23
CA VAL A 438 -9.21 13.71 -3.40
C VAL A 438 -8.65 14.82 -2.53
N LYS A 439 -8.87 16.07 -2.95
CA LYS A 439 -8.44 17.25 -2.21
C LYS A 439 -9.34 17.46 -0.99
N VAL A 440 -8.71 17.86 0.09
CA VAL A 440 -9.38 18.25 1.35
C VAL A 440 -8.84 19.58 1.85
N ASP A 441 -9.59 20.23 2.72
CA ASP A 441 -9.12 21.38 3.47
C ASP A 441 -8.34 20.96 4.74
N ASP A 442 -7.96 21.92 5.57
CA ASP A 442 -7.22 21.74 6.84
C ASP A 442 -8.01 21.01 7.93
N HIS A 443 -9.33 20.85 7.75
CA HIS A 443 -10.23 20.08 8.61
C HIS A 443 -10.59 18.72 8.00
N PHE A 444 -9.89 18.27 6.95
CA PHE A 444 -10.14 17.01 6.23
C PHE A 444 -11.50 16.91 5.54
N ARG A 445 -12.18 18.04 5.30
CA ARG A 445 -13.41 18.10 4.51
C ARG A 445 -13.06 18.04 3.02
N VAL A 446 -13.74 17.18 2.27
CA VAL A 446 -13.55 17.10 0.82
C VAL A 446 -13.99 18.41 0.19
N ILE A 447 -13.16 18.97 -0.70
CA ILE A 447 -13.43 20.24 -1.37
C ILE A 447 -13.90 20.04 -2.82
N ASP A 448 -14.78 20.92 -3.26
CA ASP A 448 -15.28 21.00 -4.63
C ASP A 448 -14.32 21.78 -5.57
N LYS A 449 -14.69 21.90 -6.84
CA LYS A 449 -13.90 22.66 -7.86
C LYS A 449 -13.78 24.15 -7.55
N ALA A 450 -14.63 24.72 -6.72
CA ALA A 450 -14.54 26.09 -6.27
C ALA A 450 -13.67 26.24 -5.00
N GLY A 451 -13.09 25.15 -4.50
CA GLY A 451 -12.32 25.11 -3.26
C GLY A 451 -13.17 25.17 -2.00
N LYS A 452 -14.48 24.97 -2.09
CA LYS A 452 -15.39 24.98 -0.96
C LYS A 452 -15.57 23.57 -0.40
N PRO A 453 -15.65 23.41 0.94
CA PRO A 453 -15.92 22.10 1.52
C PRO A 453 -17.32 21.60 1.19
N ILE A 454 -17.43 20.34 0.82
CA ILE A 454 -18.70 19.62 0.69
C ILE A 454 -19.15 19.27 2.09
N LYS A 455 -20.20 19.94 2.55
CA LYS A 455 -20.72 19.78 3.90
C LYS A 455 -21.10 18.33 4.20
N GLY A 456 -20.71 17.84 5.39
CA GLY A 456 -20.95 16.47 5.82
C GLY A 456 -20.02 15.43 5.19
N LEU A 457 -18.99 15.82 4.40
CA LEU A 457 -18.08 14.87 3.74
C LEU A 457 -16.63 15.09 4.14
N TYR A 458 -16.04 14.10 4.78
CA TYR A 458 -14.66 14.04 5.26
C TYR A 458 -13.90 12.90 4.59
N ALA A 459 -12.56 13.00 4.53
CA ALA A 459 -11.73 11.92 4.04
C ALA A 459 -10.37 11.88 4.77
N GLY A 460 -9.75 10.68 4.80
CA GLY A 460 -8.44 10.48 5.41
C GLY A 460 -7.65 9.32 4.80
N GLY A 461 -6.39 9.17 5.21
CA GLY A 461 -5.50 8.11 4.74
C GLY A 461 -5.12 8.22 3.28
N GLU A 462 -5.08 7.08 2.58
CA GLU A 462 -4.73 7.07 1.14
C GLU A 462 -5.77 7.77 0.25
N VAL A 463 -6.96 8.04 0.76
CA VAL A 463 -7.98 8.83 0.03
C VAL A 463 -7.54 10.29 -0.16
N ILE A 464 -6.51 10.76 0.58
CA ILE A 464 -6.08 12.17 0.56
C ILE A 464 -4.55 12.35 0.48
N ASN A 465 -3.77 11.30 0.35
CA ASN A 465 -2.35 11.35 0.69
C ASN A 465 -1.43 11.94 -0.39
N ARG A 466 -1.96 12.35 -1.55
CA ARG A 466 -1.13 12.86 -2.65
C ARG A 466 -0.20 14.01 -2.26
N PRO A 467 -0.62 15.02 -1.50
CA PRO A 467 0.21 16.21 -1.24
C PRO A 467 1.40 15.95 -0.31
N TYR A 468 1.45 14.80 0.37
CA TYR A 468 2.51 14.48 1.32
C TYR A 468 3.76 13.86 0.69
N TYR A 469 3.70 13.48 -0.58
CA TYR A 469 4.77 12.76 -1.27
C TYR A 469 5.09 13.35 -2.63
N ASN A 470 6.37 13.31 -3.00
CA ASN A 470 6.74 13.44 -4.39
C ASN A 470 6.46 12.10 -5.11
N ARG A 471 7.47 11.21 -5.20
CA ARG A 471 7.35 9.82 -5.70
C ARG A 471 8.12 8.84 -4.82
N VAL A 472 8.47 9.27 -3.63
CA VAL A 472 9.25 8.47 -2.67
C VAL A 472 8.44 8.24 -1.41
N TYR A 473 8.38 6.99 -0.98
CA TYR A 473 7.75 6.62 0.27
C TYR A 473 8.74 6.68 1.42
N THR A 474 8.52 7.58 2.36
CA THR A 474 9.28 7.62 3.62
C THR A 474 8.67 6.63 4.62
N SER A 475 9.50 5.72 5.15
CA SER A 475 9.04 4.64 6.04
C SER A 475 8.31 5.17 7.27
N GLY A 476 7.17 4.54 7.60
CA GLY A 476 6.33 4.88 8.76
C GLY A 476 5.32 5.99 8.53
N THR A 477 5.44 6.79 7.44
CA THR A 477 4.51 7.88 7.14
C THR A 477 3.14 7.40 6.68
N GLY A 478 3.06 6.25 5.99
CA GLY A 478 1.77 5.71 5.54
C GLY A 478 0.83 5.39 6.70
N LEU A 479 1.33 4.72 7.76
CA LEU A 479 0.55 4.50 8.99
C LEU A 479 0.37 5.80 9.78
N GLY A 480 1.40 6.67 9.81
CA GLY A 480 1.29 8.00 10.43
C GLY A 480 0.13 8.80 9.85
N ILE A 481 0.08 8.95 8.51
CA ILE A 481 -1.02 9.64 7.83
C ILE A 481 -2.35 8.94 8.09
N ALA A 482 -2.39 7.59 8.00
CA ALA A 482 -3.63 6.84 8.17
C ALA A 482 -4.27 7.08 9.54
N TYR A 483 -3.52 6.89 10.62
CA TYR A 483 -4.07 7.07 11.98
C TYR A 483 -4.29 8.53 12.34
N THR A 484 -3.41 9.44 11.91
CA THR A 484 -3.52 10.87 12.23
C THR A 484 -4.65 11.54 11.50
N SER A 485 -4.73 11.41 10.18
CA SER A 485 -5.84 12.00 9.42
C SER A 485 -7.18 11.35 9.78
N GLY A 486 -7.17 10.03 10.10
CA GLY A 486 -8.36 9.37 10.63
C GLY A 486 -8.84 9.97 11.95
N ARG A 487 -7.94 10.08 12.93
CA ARG A 487 -8.24 10.70 14.24
C ARG A 487 -8.79 12.12 14.10
N LEU A 488 -8.11 12.96 13.31
CA LEU A 488 -8.51 14.35 13.11
C LEU A 488 -9.82 14.47 12.32
N ALA A 489 -9.99 13.73 11.22
CA ALA A 489 -11.24 13.71 10.47
C ALA A 489 -12.42 13.22 11.32
N GLY A 490 -12.20 12.22 12.18
CA GLY A 490 -13.21 11.75 13.13
C GLY A 490 -13.60 12.79 14.17
N GLU A 491 -12.62 13.51 14.71
CA GLU A 491 -12.84 14.62 15.65
C GLU A 491 -13.66 15.75 15.01
N TYR A 492 -13.22 16.24 13.83
CA TYR A 492 -13.93 17.33 13.14
C TYR A 492 -15.34 16.92 12.69
N ALA A 493 -15.49 15.68 12.18
CA ALA A 493 -16.79 15.15 11.81
C ALA A 493 -17.75 15.07 13.01
N ALA A 494 -17.26 14.65 14.19
CA ALA A 494 -18.05 14.60 15.40
C ALA A 494 -18.46 16.00 15.87
N LYS A 495 -17.52 16.94 15.90
CA LYS A 495 -17.79 18.33 16.30
C LYS A 495 -18.85 18.98 15.40
N GLU A 496 -18.71 18.85 14.06
CA GLU A 496 -19.73 19.34 13.12
C GLU A 496 -21.09 18.67 13.37
N ALA A 497 -21.11 17.35 13.52
CA ALA A 497 -22.34 16.59 13.72
C ALA A 497 -23.07 16.94 15.03
N LEU A 498 -22.33 17.34 16.06
CA LEU A 498 -22.88 17.72 17.37
C LEU A 498 -23.08 19.21 17.52
N GLY A 499 -22.71 20.04 16.53
CA GLY A 499 -22.84 21.49 16.56
C GLY A 499 -21.87 22.18 17.53
N GLN A 500 -20.66 21.61 17.67
CA GLN A 500 -19.58 22.10 18.56
C GLN A 500 -18.52 22.90 17.80
#